data_29915961e1fb86f9b028eaaf5b0e034b
#
_entry.id   29915961e1fb86f9b028eaaf5b0e034b
#
_cell.length_a   1.000
_cell.length_b   1.000
_cell.length_c   1.000
_cell.angle_alpha   90.00
_cell.angle_beta   90.00
_cell.angle_gamma   90.00
#
_symmetry.space_group_name_H-M   'P 1'
#
loop_
_entity.id
_entity.type
_entity.pdbx_description
1 polymer ?
#
loop_
_entity_poly.entity_id
_entity_poly.type
_entity_poly.pdbx_seq_one_letter_code
_entity_poly.pdbx_strand_id
1 'polypeptide(L)'
;MSMVVAKIDWRQLHNFASRQALLGFCFDGIERLTKEFSEELKQNPMGRDLLMTWMGAAQQIRRQNVKVNAMASKLFSMLREDGMRCCVLKGQGNALMYPNPYSRTPGDIDVWIDASRERIMEYAQKKFELGDDIRLQHLETSLDGVPVELHFFPCSMNNPIYHARLQKWFKRNADLQCSNVVKLPDGAGDIAIPTTAFNVVYQLTHLYHHFFDEGIGMRQIIDYFLVVNDFSKNVFLNNKSSKITPSLFPKRAPLLSPSPFPLRGQGM
;
A
#
# COMPACT_ATOMS: atom_id res chain seq x y z
N MET A 1 -4.30 -16.98 24.52
CA MET A 1 -3.43 -15.79 24.37
C MET A 1 -2.49 -15.60 25.55
N SER A 2 -2.94 -15.69 26.83
CA SER A 2 -2.08 -15.48 28.02
C SER A 2 -0.82 -16.37 28.06
N MET A 3 -0.92 -17.68 27.75
CA MET A 3 0.25 -18.59 27.70
C MET A 3 1.30 -18.21 26.62
N VAL A 4 0.91 -17.48 25.59
CA VAL A 4 1.84 -17.02 24.54
C VAL A 4 2.61 -15.80 25.04
N VAL A 5 1.92 -14.86 25.71
CA VAL A 5 2.52 -13.64 26.25
C VAL A 5 3.64 -13.94 27.26
N ALA A 6 3.46 -14.95 28.12
CA ALA A 6 4.46 -15.37 29.09
C ALA A 6 5.73 -16.00 28.47
N LYS A 7 5.72 -16.33 27.17
CA LYS A 7 6.81 -17.00 26.45
C LYS A 7 7.44 -16.16 25.32
N ILE A 8 7.13 -14.88 25.23
CA ILE A 8 7.67 -14.01 24.18
C ILE A 8 9.19 -13.85 24.38
N ASP A 9 9.96 -14.15 23.35
CA ASP A 9 11.35 -13.72 23.26
C ASP A 9 11.39 -12.29 22.68
N TRP A 10 11.52 -11.31 23.55
CA TRP A 10 11.49 -9.90 23.20
C TRP A 10 12.60 -9.47 22.23
N ARG A 11 13.80 -10.08 22.32
CA ARG A 11 14.90 -9.76 21.42
C ARG A 11 14.66 -10.32 20.02
N GLN A 12 14.19 -11.56 19.94
CA GLN A 12 13.84 -12.15 18.65
C GLN A 12 12.70 -11.39 17.98
N LEU A 13 11.66 -11.01 18.74
CA LEU A 13 10.54 -10.22 18.23
C LEU A 13 10.99 -8.84 17.73
N HIS A 14 11.86 -8.15 18.48
CA HIS A 14 12.44 -6.86 18.05
C HIS A 14 13.25 -7.02 16.75
N ASN A 15 14.12 -8.02 16.68
CA ASN A 15 14.95 -8.28 15.51
C ASN A 15 14.09 -8.61 14.28
N PHE A 16 13.06 -9.42 14.46
CA PHE A 16 12.08 -9.72 13.41
C PHE A 16 11.35 -8.44 12.96
N ALA A 17 10.79 -7.68 13.89
CA ALA A 17 10.08 -6.43 13.59
C ALA A 17 10.96 -5.41 12.86
N SER A 18 12.24 -5.33 13.25
CA SER A 18 13.21 -4.44 12.59
C SER A 18 13.45 -4.84 11.13
N ARG A 19 13.73 -6.13 10.87
CA ARG A 19 13.98 -6.65 9.50
C ARG A 19 12.76 -6.57 8.60
N GLN A 20 11.56 -6.59 9.18
CA GLN A 20 10.29 -6.62 8.45
C GLN A 20 9.59 -5.25 8.37
N ALA A 21 10.28 -4.19 8.80
CA ALA A 21 9.73 -2.82 8.86
C ALA A 21 8.43 -2.73 9.70
N LEU A 22 8.37 -3.46 10.82
CA LEU A 22 7.20 -3.57 11.70
C LEU A 22 7.43 -3.00 13.11
N LEU A 23 8.55 -2.31 13.36
CA LEU A 23 8.89 -1.84 14.71
C LEU A 23 7.77 -1.02 15.36
N GLY A 24 7.20 -0.04 14.66
CA GLY A 24 6.11 0.77 15.18
C GLY A 24 4.84 -0.05 15.41
N PHE A 25 4.44 -0.87 14.43
CA PHE A 25 3.25 -1.71 14.52
C PHE A 25 3.33 -2.75 15.66
N CYS A 26 4.46 -3.42 15.82
CA CYS A 26 4.67 -4.35 16.92
C CYS A 26 4.72 -3.61 18.26
N PHE A 27 5.28 -2.41 18.32
CA PHE A 27 5.30 -1.62 19.56
C PHE A 27 3.90 -1.24 20.02
N ASP A 28 3.03 -0.78 19.12
CA ASP A 28 1.61 -0.55 19.44
C ASP A 28 0.93 -1.83 19.97
N GLY A 29 1.27 -2.99 19.39
CA GLY A 29 0.81 -4.28 19.87
C GLY A 29 1.26 -4.56 21.31
N ILE A 30 2.52 -4.26 21.64
CA ILE A 30 3.06 -4.42 23.00
C ILE A 30 2.35 -3.48 23.99
N GLU A 31 2.12 -2.22 23.62
CA GLU A 31 1.39 -1.28 24.47
C GLU A 31 -0.04 -1.77 24.79
N ARG A 32 -0.71 -2.37 23.80
CA ARG A 32 -2.02 -2.99 23.99
C ARG A 32 -1.94 -4.21 24.90
N LEU A 33 -0.99 -5.12 24.66
CA LEU A 33 -0.77 -6.29 25.50
C LEU A 33 -0.48 -5.89 26.95
N THR A 34 0.28 -4.81 27.16
CA THR A 34 0.58 -4.30 28.52
C THR A 34 -0.69 -3.88 29.27
N LYS A 35 -1.69 -3.37 28.57
CA LYS A 35 -2.99 -3.00 29.16
C LYS A 35 -3.88 -4.21 29.41
N GLU A 36 -3.88 -5.19 28.50
CA GLU A 36 -4.79 -6.33 28.52
C GLU A 36 -4.26 -7.51 29.35
N PHE A 37 -2.93 -7.69 29.43
CA PHE A 37 -2.24 -8.85 30.02
C PHE A 37 -1.10 -8.42 30.95
N SER A 38 -1.36 -7.45 31.83
CA SER A 38 -0.34 -6.84 32.70
C SER A 38 0.30 -7.86 33.66
N GLU A 39 -0.48 -8.80 34.18
CA GLU A 39 0.02 -9.80 35.14
C GLU A 39 0.92 -10.84 34.45
N GLU A 40 0.58 -11.29 33.25
CA GLU A 40 1.41 -12.22 32.49
C GLU A 40 2.72 -11.55 32.04
N LEU A 41 2.68 -10.27 31.68
CA LEU A 41 3.89 -9.51 31.31
C LEU A 41 4.83 -9.26 32.48
N LYS A 42 4.32 -9.17 33.71
CA LYS A 42 5.16 -9.11 34.92
C LYS A 42 6.01 -10.37 35.10
N GLN A 43 5.55 -11.53 34.62
CA GLN A 43 6.29 -12.79 34.67
C GLN A 43 7.38 -12.89 33.61
N ASN A 44 7.26 -12.12 32.51
CA ASN A 44 8.23 -12.06 31.43
C ASN A 44 8.46 -10.59 31.00
N PRO A 45 9.07 -9.77 31.87
CA PRO A 45 9.27 -8.36 31.58
C PRO A 45 10.30 -8.15 30.47
N MET A 46 10.02 -7.20 29.57
CA MET A 46 11.03 -6.73 28.62
C MET A 46 12.14 -5.98 29.37
N GLY A 47 13.40 -6.28 29.05
CA GLY A 47 14.54 -5.57 29.62
C GLY A 47 14.48 -4.06 29.30
N ARG A 48 14.83 -3.22 30.27
CA ARG A 48 14.71 -1.75 30.18
C ARG A 48 15.40 -1.17 28.95
N ASP A 49 16.60 -1.62 28.63
CA ASP A 49 17.38 -1.10 27.50
C ASP A 49 16.69 -1.41 26.15
N LEU A 50 16.14 -2.62 26.02
CA LEU A 50 15.40 -3.00 24.82
C LEU A 50 14.11 -2.21 24.70
N LEU A 51 13.39 -2.01 25.80
CA LEU A 51 12.17 -1.20 25.84
C LEU A 51 12.46 0.24 25.39
N MET A 52 13.50 0.86 25.93
CA MET A 52 13.90 2.24 25.56
C MET A 52 14.33 2.33 24.10
N THR A 53 15.07 1.35 23.60
CA THR A 53 15.47 1.27 22.18
C THR A 53 14.25 1.18 21.28
N TRP A 54 13.30 0.31 21.62
CA TRP A 54 12.11 0.12 20.78
C TRP A 54 11.18 1.33 20.82
N MET A 55 10.98 1.90 22.00
CA MET A 55 10.22 3.13 22.18
C MET A 55 10.83 4.29 21.36
N GLY A 56 12.15 4.43 21.38
CA GLY A 56 12.86 5.42 20.55
C GLY A 56 12.63 5.22 19.07
N ALA A 57 12.70 3.98 18.57
CA ALA A 57 12.43 3.62 17.18
C ALA A 57 10.96 3.91 16.79
N ALA A 58 10.00 3.57 17.65
CA ALA A 58 8.58 3.85 17.41
C ALA A 58 8.32 5.37 17.31
N GLN A 59 8.95 6.16 18.19
CA GLN A 59 8.85 7.62 18.13
C GLN A 59 9.50 8.21 16.87
N GLN A 60 10.61 7.63 16.41
CA GLN A 60 11.24 8.04 15.16
C GLN A 60 10.31 7.75 13.96
N ILE A 61 9.70 6.57 13.91
CA ILE A 61 8.71 6.20 12.89
C ILE A 61 7.54 7.20 12.88
N ARG A 62 7.03 7.56 14.07
CA ARG A 62 5.96 8.57 14.19
C ARG A 62 6.39 9.92 13.60
N ARG A 63 7.58 10.41 13.95
CA ARG A 63 8.10 11.69 13.41
C ARG A 63 8.27 11.65 11.89
N GLN A 64 8.75 10.52 11.36
CA GLN A 64 8.86 10.33 9.91
C GLN A 64 7.48 10.36 9.24
N ASN A 65 6.46 9.70 9.81
CA ASN A 65 5.10 9.76 9.28
C ASN A 65 4.54 11.18 9.26
N VAL A 66 4.76 11.98 10.32
CA VAL A 66 4.35 13.39 10.33
C VAL A 66 4.98 14.16 9.17
N LYS A 67 6.29 13.96 8.93
CA LYS A 67 7.00 14.59 7.80
C LYS A 67 6.46 14.12 6.46
N VAL A 68 6.29 12.80 6.27
CA VAL A 68 5.83 12.22 5.01
C VAL A 68 4.37 12.62 4.72
N ASN A 69 3.50 12.70 5.74
CA ASN A 69 2.13 13.20 5.59
C ASN A 69 2.12 14.64 5.06
N ALA A 70 2.92 15.52 5.66
CA ALA A 70 3.00 16.91 5.23
C ALA A 70 3.52 17.03 3.78
N MET A 71 4.54 16.23 3.42
CA MET A 71 5.09 16.24 2.07
C MET A 71 4.16 15.61 1.04
N ALA A 72 3.43 14.55 1.39
CA ALA A 72 2.42 13.96 0.51
C ALA A 72 1.29 14.95 0.18
N SER A 73 0.79 15.66 1.21
CA SER A 73 -0.22 16.70 1.01
C SER A 73 0.32 17.90 0.20
N LYS A 74 1.54 18.35 0.49
CA LYS A 74 2.20 19.42 -0.27
C LYS A 74 2.33 19.02 -1.75
N LEU A 75 2.82 17.83 -2.04
CA LEU A 75 2.95 17.30 -3.40
C LEU A 75 1.61 17.22 -4.11
N PHE A 76 0.59 16.69 -3.44
CA PHE A 76 -0.77 16.59 -3.97
C PHE A 76 -1.34 17.96 -4.32
N SER A 77 -1.19 18.97 -3.47
CA SER A 77 -1.63 20.34 -3.70
C SER A 77 -0.90 20.97 -4.89
N MET A 78 0.44 20.86 -4.92
CA MET A 78 1.27 21.36 -6.03
C MET A 78 0.84 20.79 -7.39
N LEU A 79 0.66 19.46 -7.45
CA LEU A 79 0.23 18.78 -8.67
C LEU A 79 -1.16 19.26 -9.13
N ARG A 80 -2.11 19.40 -8.19
CA ARG A 80 -3.46 19.88 -8.49
C ARG A 80 -3.51 21.33 -8.95
N GLU A 81 -2.77 22.22 -8.31
CA GLU A 81 -2.65 23.63 -8.67
C GLU A 81 -2.09 23.80 -10.09
N ASP A 82 -1.13 22.93 -10.47
CA ASP A 82 -0.56 22.90 -11.81
C ASP A 82 -1.41 22.09 -12.84
N GLY A 83 -2.64 21.71 -12.48
CA GLY A 83 -3.60 21.02 -13.36
C GLY A 83 -3.25 19.56 -13.64
N MET A 84 -2.47 18.91 -12.76
CA MET A 84 -2.09 17.51 -12.84
C MET A 84 -2.97 16.68 -11.92
N ARG A 85 -3.82 15.81 -12.48
CA ARG A 85 -4.64 14.88 -11.68
C ARG A 85 -3.74 13.76 -11.16
N CYS A 86 -3.81 13.48 -9.88
CA CYS A 86 -2.92 12.50 -9.26
C CYS A 86 -3.57 11.74 -8.10
N CYS A 87 -2.97 10.61 -7.75
CA CYS A 87 -3.41 9.72 -6.68
C CYS A 87 -2.18 9.13 -5.97
N VAL A 88 -2.11 9.24 -4.64
CA VAL A 88 -1.07 8.61 -3.82
C VAL A 88 -1.40 7.13 -3.67
N LEU A 89 -0.52 6.25 -4.17
CA LEU A 89 -0.86 4.84 -4.42
C LEU A 89 -0.78 3.94 -3.19
N LYS A 90 0.19 4.11 -2.35
CA LYS A 90 0.52 3.25 -1.18
C LYS A 90 0.72 4.12 0.06
N GLY A 91 1.74 3.79 0.82
CA GLY A 91 2.29 4.65 1.86
C GLY A 91 1.25 5.19 2.82
N GLN A 92 0.99 6.48 2.72
CA GLN A 92 0.16 7.21 3.67
C GLN A 92 -1.33 6.88 3.52
N GLY A 93 -1.80 6.51 2.33
CA GLY A 93 -3.17 6.01 2.14
C GLY A 93 -3.40 4.68 2.88
N ASN A 94 -2.45 3.75 2.80
CA ASN A 94 -2.54 2.48 3.52
C ASN A 94 -2.39 2.67 5.03
N ALA A 95 -1.57 3.63 5.46
CA ALA A 95 -1.38 3.93 6.88
C ALA A 95 -2.70 4.27 7.59
N LEU A 96 -3.66 4.90 6.88
CA LEU A 96 -4.99 5.22 7.43
C LEU A 96 -5.82 3.98 7.82
N MET A 97 -5.47 2.80 7.30
CA MET A 97 -6.15 1.53 7.64
C MET A 97 -5.55 0.86 8.88
N TYR A 98 -4.40 1.32 9.36
CA TYR A 98 -3.79 0.82 10.59
C TYR A 98 -4.54 1.33 11.82
N PRO A 99 -4.58 0.54 12.93
CA PRO A 99 -5.17 1.03 14.20
C PRO A 99 -4.55 2.35 14.69
N ASN A 100 -3.25 2.53 14.41
CA ASN A 100 -2.52 3.78 14.59
C ASN A 100 -1.78 4.08 13.30
N PRO A 101 -2.20 5.08 12.50
CA PRO A 101 -1.57 5.43 11.23
C PRO A 101 -0.08 5.74 11.33
N TYR A 102 0.36 6.22 12.49
CA TYR A 102 1.76 6.58 12.73
C TYR A 102 2.67 5.41 13.06
N SER A 103 2.14 4.21 13.25
CA SER A 103 2.93 3.01 13.56
C SER A 103 3.41 2.26 12.31
N ARG A 104 2.81 2.52 11.16
CA ARG A 104 3.31 1.98 9.89
C ARG A 104 4.65 2.63 9.55
N THR A 105 5.70 1.82 9.33
CA THR A 105 6.99 2.36 8.87
C THR A 105 6.81 3.00 7.49
N PRO A 106 7.03 4.33 7.36
CA PRO A 106 6.89 5.00 6.07
C PRO A 106 8.09 4.69 5.16
N GLY A 107 7.90 4.88 3.87
CA GLY A 107 8.92 4.86 2.83
C GLY A 107 8.83 6.13 2.00
N ASP A 108 8.96 5.95 0.70
CA ASP A 108 8.74 6.92 -0.35
C ASP A 108 7.26 7.34 -0.52
N ILE A 109 7.05 8.38 -1.28
CA ILE A 109 5.72 8.80 -1.71
C ILE A 109 5.53 8.37 -3.16
N ASP A 110 4.76 7.30 -3.38
CA ASP A 110 4.36 6.87 -4.71
C ASP A 110 3.16 7.69 -5.17
N VAL A 111 3.29 8.47 -6.22
CA VAL A 111 2.16 9.23 -6.77
C VAL A 111 1.95 8.91 -8.23
N TRP A 112 0.79 8.36 -8.55
CA TRP A 112 0.34 8.17 -9.93
C TRP A 112 -0.24 9.47 -10.47
N ILE A 113 0.28 9.91 -11.61
CA ILE A 113 -0.19 11.12 -12.31
C ILE A 113 -0.92 10.67 -13.58
N ASP A 114 -2.20 11.04 -13.70
CA ASP A 114 -3.01 10.75 -14.87
C ASP A 114 -2.73 11.77 -15.98
N ALA A 115 -1.57 11.62 -16.60
CA ALA A 115 -1.11 12.43 -17.72
C ALA A 115 -0.24 11.58 -18.66
N SER A 116 0.15 12.13 -19.83
CA SER A 116 1.12 11.45 -20.69
C SER A 116 2.52 11.49 -20.05
N ARG A 117 3.35 10.49 -20.41
CA ARG A 117 4.73 10.39 -19.91
C ARG A 117 5.51 11.67 -20.19
N GLU A 118 5.36 12.23 -21.39
CA GLU A 118 6.04 13.44 -21.83
C GLU A 118 5.68 14.63 -20.92
N ARG A 119 4.39 14.79 -20.63
CA ARG A 119 3.91 15.87 -19.77
C ARG A 119 4.41 15.72 -18.33
N ILE A 120 4.46 14.51 -17.82
CA ILE A 120 5.02 14.24 -16.46
C ILE A 120 6.51 14.54 -16.45
N MET A 121 7.26 14.14 -17.47
CA MET A 121 8.69 14.42 -17.60
C MET A 121 8.98 15.91 -17.66
N GLU A 122 8.27 16.66 -18.51
CA GLU A 122 8.39 18.12 -18.62
C GLU A 122 8.10 18.82 -17.29
N TYR A 123 7.05 18.37 -16.60
CA TYR A 123 6.68 18.89 -15.29
C TYR A 123 7.78 18.63 -14.27
N ALA A 124 8.26 17.40 -14.19
CA ALA A 124 9.28 16.98 -13.25
C ALA A 124 10.60 17.75 -13.46
N GLN A 125 11.04 17.94 -14.71
CA GLN A 125 12.22 18.74 -15.04
C GLN A 125 12.14 20.19 -14.59
N LYS A 126 10.93 20.75 -14.54
CA LYS A 126 10.71 22.16 -14.12
C LYS A 126 10.60 22.32 -12.62
N LYS A 127 10.15 21.31 -11.90
CA LYS A 127 9.74 21.46 -10.49
C LYS A 127 10.65 20.72 -9.51
N PHE A 128 11.41 19.73 -9.96
CA PHE A 128 12.22 18.87 -9.10
C PHE A 128 13.64 18.73 -9.63
N GLU A 129 14.54 18.46 -8.72
CA GLU A 129 15.86 17.91 -9.06
C GLU A 129 15.64 16.43 -9.41
N LEU A 130 15.89 16.07 -10.65
CA LEU A 130 15.74 14.70 -11.12
C LEU A 130 16.98 13.89 -10.76
N GLY A 131 16.76 12.69 -10.22
CA GLY A 131 17.78 11.65 -10.13
C GLY A 131 18.12 11.09 -11.53
N ASP A 132 19.20 10.35 -11.61
CA ASP A 132 19.66 9.73 -12.88
C ASP A 132 18.80 8.53 -13.28
N ASP A 133 17.92 8.03 -12.40
CA ASP A 133 17.16 6.78 -12.60
C ASP A 133 15.72 7.06 -13.07
N ILE A 134 15.54 7.01 -14.40
CA ILE A 134 14.22 7.06 -15.03
C ILE A 134 13.84 5.65 -15.45
N ARG A 135 12.94 5.04 -14.70
CA ARG A 135 12.45 3.69 -14.98
C ARG A 135 11.28 3.69 -15.96
N LEU A 136 10.89 2.51 -16.42
CA LEU A 136 9.73 2.36 -17.31
C LEU A 136 8.45 2.89 -16.65
N GLN A 137 8.26 2.62 -15.37
CA GLN A 137 7.04 2.84 -14.61
C GLN A 137 6.99 4.22 -13.92
N HIS A 138 8.12 4.71 -13.42
CA HIS A 138 8.23 5.93 -12.65
C HIS A 138 9.56 6.66 -12.87
N LEU A 139 9.64 7.87 -12.41
CA LEU A 139 10.88 8.60 -12.20
C LEU A 139 11.04 8.92 -10.71
N GLU A 140 12.28 8.86 -10.24
CA GLU A 140 12.64 9.13 -8.86
C GLU A 140 13.03 10.60 -8.69
N THR A 141 12.56 11.21 -7.60
CA THR A 141 12.90 12.57 -7.18
C THR A 141 12.78 12.70 -5.66
N SER A 142 12.90 13.90 -5.13
CA SER A 142 12.65 14.17 -3.71
C SER A 142 11.94 15.49 -3.49
N LEU A 143 11.18 15.58 -2.40
CA LEU A 143 10.57 16.81 -1.93
C LEU A 143 10.95 17.04 -0.47
N ASP A 144 11.72 18.09 -0.22
CA ASP A 144 12.23 18.45 1.13
C ASP A 144 12.90 17.27 1.85
N GLY A 145 13.68 16.46 1.09
CA GLY A 145 14.39 15.29 1.59
C GLY A 145 13.49 14.08 1.91
N VAL A 146 12.29 14.03 1.35
CA VAL A 146 11.43 12.82 1.31
C VAL A 146 11.48 12.27 -0.11
N PRO A 147 11.84 10.98 -0.30
CA PRO A 147 11.84 10.35 -1.62
C PRO A 147 10.44 10.32 -2.22
N VAL A 148 10.35 10.59 -3.52
CA VAL A 148 9.10 10.61 -4.29
C VAL A 148 9.29 9.84 -5.58
N GLU A 149 8.35 8.97 -5.88
CA GLU A 149 8.22 8.29 -7.18
C GLU A 149 7.02 8.85 -7.96
N LEU A 150 7.30 9.52 -9.08
CA LEU A 150 6.25 10.00 -9.98
C LEU A 150 5.93 8.91 -11.01
N HIS A 151 4.81 8.23 -10.82
CA HIS A 151 4.39 7.09 -11.63
C HIS A 151 3.65 7.53 -12.89
N PHE A 152 4.08 7.03 -14.05
CA PHE A 152 3.38 7.17 -15.33
C PHE A 152 2.13 6.28 -15.40
N PHE A 153 2.18 5.15 -14.70
CA PHE A 153 1.07 4.22 -14.48
C PHE A 153 1.28 3.44 -13.16
N PRO A 154 0.21 2.95 -12.52
CA PRO A 154 0.30 2.40 -11.17
C PRO A 154 1.26 1.21 -11.01
N CYS A 155 1.19 0.20 -11.89
CA CYS A 155 2.15 -0.91 -11.92
C CYS A 155 2.16 -1.61 -13.28
N SER A 156 3.21 -2.40 -13.53
CA SER A 156 3.41 -3.20 -14.74
C SER A 156 3.07 -4.67 -14.53
N MET A 157 2.98 -5.42 -15.63
CA MET A 157 2.98 -6.88 -15.64
C MET A 157 3.93 -7.38 -16.73
N ASN A 158 4.60 -8.50 -16.48
CA ASN A 158 5.58 -9.07 -17.41
C ASN A 158 4.92 -9.60 -18.69
N ASN A 159 3.68 -10.09 -18.61
CA ASN A 159 2.96 -10.56 -19.80
C ASN A 159 2.34 -9.35 -20.54
N PRO A 160 2.66 -9.12 -21.84
CA PRO A 160 2.20 -7.93 -22.57
C PRO A 160 0.68 -7.82 -22.70
N ILE A 161 -0.02 -8.96 -22.85
CA ILE A 161 -1.48 -8.97 -23.00
C ILE A 161 -2.15 -8.55 -21.68
N TYR A 162 -1.71 -9.13 -20.57
CA TYR A 162 -2.24 -8.75 -19.25
C TYR A 162 -1.82 -7.34 -18.85
N HIS A 163 -0.60 -6.92 -19.21
CA HIS A 163 -0.16 -5.53 -19.02
C HIS A 163 -1.11 -4.56 -19.74
N ALA A 164 -1.36 -4.75 -21.03
CA ALA A 164 -2.24 -3.88 -21.80
C ALA A 164 -3.67 -3.83 -21.23
N ARG A 165 -4.23 -4.97 -20.78
CA ARG A 165 -5.53 -5.04 -20.12
C ARG A 165 -5.55 -4.28 -18.79
N LEU A 166 -4.51 -4.42 -17.99
CA LEU A 166 -4.35 -3.75 -16.70
C LEU A 166 -4.23 -2.23 -16.89
N GLN A 167 -3.41 -1.77 -17.84
CA GLN A 167 -3.27 -0.33 -18.16
C GLN A 167 -4.60 0.28 -18.61
N LYS A 168 -5.35 -0.43 -19.46
CA LYS A 168 -6.69 -0.01 -19.87
C LYS A 168 -7.66 0.08 -18.68
N TRP A 169 -7.56 -0.83 -17.73
CA TRP A 169 -8.37 -0.81 -16.51
C TRP A 169 -7.98 0.34 -15.60
N PHE A 170 -6.68 0.60 -15.38
CA PHE A 170 -6.20 1.75 -14.63
C PHE A 170 -6.72 3.07 -15.22
N LYS A 171 -6.54 3.25 -16.52
CA LYS A 171 -6.98 4.47 -17.22
C LYS A 171 -8.48 4.73 -17.11
N ARG A 172 -9.30 3.68 -17.17
CA ARG A 172 -10.76 3.80 -17.01
C ARG A 172 -11.19 4.21 -15.60
N ASN A 173 -10.37 3.93 -14.61
CA ASN A 173 -10.65 4.22 -13.21
C ASN A 173 -9.92 5.48 -12.70
N ALA A 174 -9.11 6.13 -13.51
CA ALA A 174 -8.25 7.23 -13.10
C ALA A 174 -9.03 8.38 -12.45
N ASP A 175 -10.12 8.83 -13.08
CA ASP A 175 -10.94 9.92 -12.55
C ASP A 175 -11.43 9.64 -11.14
N LEU A 176 -11.94 8.43 -10.90
CA LEU A 176 -12.45 8.03 -9.60
C LEU A 176 -11.33 8.01 -8.55
N GLN A 177 -10.14 7.50 -8.90
CA GLN A 177 -9.03 7.41 -7.95
C GLN A 177 -8.45 8.80 -7.63
N CYS A 178 -8.26 9.64 -8.65
CA CYS A 178 -7.73 11.00 -8.47
C CYS A 178 -8.72 11.95 -7.77
N SER A 179 -10.00 11.61 -7.70
CA SER A 179 -11.04 12.36 -7.00
C SER A 179 -11.40 11.81 -5.61
N ASN A 180 -10.89 10.63 -5.24
CA ASN A 180 -11.14 10.02 -3.93
C ASN A 180 -10.23 10.64 -2.85
N VAL A 181 -10.56 11.87 -2.45
CA VAL A 181 -9.76 12.67 -1.50
C VAL A 181 -10.09 12.31 -0.07
N VAL A 182 -9.06 12.14 0.73
CA VAL A 182 -9.13 11.87 2.18
C VAL A 182 -8.25 12.85 2.95
N LYS A 183 -8.62 13.09 4.21
CA LYS A 183 -7.83 13.92 5.13
C LYS A 183 -6.77 13.08 5.83
N LEU A 184 -5.56 13.60 5.86
CA LEU A 184 -4.49 13.03 6.66
C LEU A 184 -4.64 13.43 8.13
N PRO A 185 -4.11 12.61 9.06
CA PRO A 185 -4.18 12.89 10.49
C PRO A 185 -3.54 14.22 10.89
N ASP A 186 -3.94 14.73 12.05
CA ASP A 186 -3.39 15.93 12.72
C ASP A 186 -3.36 17.18 11.82
N GLY A 187 -4.31 17.27 10.87
CA GLY A 187 -4.40 18.44 10.00
C GLY A 187 -3.29 18.57 8.98
N ALA A 188 -2.57 17.49 8.66
CA ALA A 188 -1.47 17.50 7.69
C ALA A 188 -1.93 17.85 6.25
N GLY A 189 -3.25 17.89 6.00
CA GLY A 189 -3.87 18.25 4.74
C GLY A 189 -4.54 17.06 4.06
N ASP A 190 -4.78 17.19 2.76
CA ASP A 190 -5.54 16.21 1.97
C ASP A 190 -4.64 15.49 0.96
N ILE A 191 -5.00 14.25 0.61
CA ILE A 191 -4.45 13.50 -0.52
C ILE A 191 -5.56 12.73 -1.22
N ALA A 192 -5.44 12.49 -2.54
CA ALA A 192 -6.26 11.47 -3.19
C ALA A 192 -5.59 10.10 -3.04
N ILE A 193 -6.39 9.07 -2.75
CA ILE A 193 -5.95 7.68 -2.59
C ILE A 193 -6.81 6.73 -3.42
N PRO A 194 -6.32 5.54 -3.76
CA PRO A 194 -7.14 4.53 -4.40
C PRO A 194 -8.37 4.18 -3.56
N THR A 195 -9.52 4.03 -4.21
CA THR A 195 -10.68 3.40 -3.57
C THR A 195 -10.31 1.97 -3.15
N THR A 196 -10.94 1.44 -2.11
CA THR A 196 -10.59 0.12 -1.57
C THR A 196 -10.68 -0.97 -2.64
N ALA A 197 -11.70 -0.94 -3.51
CA ALA A 197 -11.85 -1.91 -4.59
C ALA A 197 -10.70 -1.85 -5.62
N PHE A 198 -10.25 -0.65 -5.98
CA PHE A 198 -9.08 -0.46 -6.85
C PHE A 198 -7.80 -0.92 -6.14
N ASN A 199 -7.66 -0.57 -4.87
CA ASN A 199 -6.48 -0.85 -4.07
C ASN A 199 -6.23 -2.36 -3.89
N VAL A 200 -7.28 -3.17 -3.75
CA VAL A 200 -7.16 -4.66 -3.72
C VAL A 200 -6.49 -5.19 -4.99
N VAL A 201 -6.90 -4.74 -6.16
CA VAL A 201 -6.32 -5.17 -7.44
C VAL A 201 -4.91 -4.62 -7.61
N TYR A 202 -4.73 -3.33 -7.36
CA TYR A 202 -3.45 -2.65 -7.50
C TYR A 202 -2.38 -3.28 -6.60
N GLN A 203 -2.65 -3.44 -5.31
CA GLN A 203 -1.65 -3.99 -4.39
C GLN A 203 -1.36 -5.47 -4.64
N LEU A 204 -2.35 -6.25 -5.08
CA LEU A 204 -2.09 -7.65 -5.46
C LEU A 204 -1.11 -7.73 -6.64
N THR A 205 -1.33 -6.90 -7.68
CA THR A 205 -0.43 -6.87 -8.84
C THR A 205 0.96 -6.34 -8.48
N HIS A 206 1.03 -5.36 -7.59
CA HIS A 206 2.28 -4.81 -7.08
C HIS A 206 3.05 -5.85 -6.23
N LEU A 207 2.38 -6.55 -5.31
CA LEU A 207 2.98 -7.65 -4.53
C LEU A 207 3.48 -8.79 -5.43
N TYR A 208 2.70 -9.16 -6.45
CA TYR A 208 3.10 -10.16 -7.44
C TYR A 208 4.42 -9.79 -8.12
N HIS A 209 4.54 -8.53 -8.57
CA HIS A 209 5.76 -8.03 -9.20
C HIS A 209 6.97 -8.13 -8.25
N HIS A 210 6.85 -7.56 -7.06
CA HIS A 210 7.94 -7.62 -6.06
C HIS A 210 8.30 -9.03 -5.63
N PHE A 211 7.32 -9.93 -5.49
CA PHE A 211 7.59 -11.30 -5.07
C PHE A 211 8.57 -12.02 -5.99
N PHE A 212 8.47 -11.79 -7.30
CA PHE A 212 9.32 -12.44 -8.27
C PHE A 212 10.64 -11.71 -8.55
N ASP A 213 10.67 -10.40 -8.34
CA ASP A 213 11.82 -9.58 -8.75
C ASP A 213 12.73 -9.18 -7.56
N GLU A 214 12.17 -8.86 -6.40
CA GLU A 214 12.91 -8.26 -5.27
C GLU A 214 12.68 -8.97 -3.93
N GLY A 215 11.62 -9.75 -3.84
CA GLY A 215 11.10 -10.29 -2.58
C GLY A 215 10.14 -9.33 -1.87
N ILE A 216 9.33 -9.88 -0.95
CA ILE A 216 8.35 -9.13 -0.18
C ILE A 216 8.61 -9.23 1.32
N GLY A 217 8.42 -8.12 2.03
CA GLY A 217 8.47 -8.06 3.49
C GLY A 217 7.08 -8.19 4.12
N MET A 218 7.05 -8.55 5.41
CA MET A 218 5.79 -8.69 6.15
C MET A 218 4.97 -7.39 6.20
N ARG A 219 5.59 -6.21 6.15
CA ARG A 219 4.86 -4.94 6.08
C ARG A 219 3.94 -4.89 4.86
N GLN A 220 4.42 -5.33 3.69
CA GLN A 220 3.63 -5.34 2.46
C GLN A 220 2.46 -6.33 2.55
N ILE A 221 2.67 -7.48 3.21
CA ILE A 221 1.61 -8.47 3.47
C ILE A 221 0.55 -7.88 4.42
N ILE A 222 0.97 -7.19 5.48
CA ILE A 222 0.04 -6.52 6.41
C ILE A 222 -0.73 -5.41 5.72
N ASP A 223 -0.07 -4.57 4.91
CA ASP A 223 -0.73 -3.56 4.10
C ASP A 223 -1.86 -4.19 3.25
N TYR A 224 -1.55 -5.27 2.53
CA TYR A 224 -2.53 -5.97 1.69
C TYR A 224 -3.66 -6.60 2.51
N PHE A 225 -3.34 -7.23 3.64
CA PHE A 225 -4.35 -7.78 4.56
C PHE A 225 -5.34 -6.72 5.02
N LEU A 226 -4.85 -5.53 5.41
CA LEU A 226 -5.69 -4.42 5.84
C LEU A 226 -6.59 -3.90 4.71
N VAL A 227 -6.07 -3.80 3.50
CA VAL A 227 -6.85 -3.43 2.30
C VAL A 227 -7.97 -4.43 2.03
N VAL A 228 -7.68 -5.74 2.05
CA VAL A 228 -8.69 -6.79 1.84
C VAL A 228 -9.74 -6.77 2.96
N ASN A 229 -9.32 -6.57 4.21
CA ASN A 229 -10.22 -6.48 5.35
C ASN A 229 -11.17 -5.27 5.25
N ASP A 230 -10.64 -4.10 4.86
CA ASP A 230 -11.44 -2.90 4.62
C ASP A 230 -12.42 -3.10 3.45
N PHE A 231 -11.97 -3.69 2.35
CA PHE A 231 -12.83 -4.05 1.23
C PHE A 231 -13.98 -4.96 1.65
N SER A 232 -13.68 -6.01 2.42
CA SER A 232 -14.68 -6.96 2.92
C SER A 232 -15.73 -6.27 3.78
N LYS A 233 -15.31 -5.39 4.72
CA LYS A 233 -16.22 -4.61 5.55
C LYS A 233 -17.15 -3.72 4.70
N ASN A 234 -16.61 -3.02 3.71
CA ASN A 234 -17.38 -2.13 2.84
C ASN A 234 -18.40 -2.91 1.99
N VAL A 235 -18.05 -4.10 1.49
CA VAL A 235 -18.98 -4.98 0.76
C VAL A 235 -20.11 -5.46 1.67
N PHE A 236 -19.80 -5.89 2.90
CA PHE A 236 -20.83 -6.35 3.86
C PHE A 236 -21.76 -5.22 4.32
N LEU A 237 -21.25 -4.01 4.54
CA LEU A 237 -22.04 -2.86 4.93
C LEU A 237 -22.99 -2.42 3.80
N ASN A 238 -22.51 -2.37 2.57
CA ASN A 238 -23.31 -2.00 1.41
C ASN A 238 -24.41 -3.06 1.10
N ASN A 239 -24.13 -4.35 1.30
CA ASN A 239 -25.13 -5.40 1.15
C ASN A 239 -26.24 -5.36 2.22
N LYS A 240 -25.97 -4.79 3.40
CA LYS A 240 -27.02 -4.54 4.40
C LYS A 240 -27.90 -3.32 4.08
N SER A 241 -27.38 -2.37 3.30
CA SER A 241 -28.07 -1.10 2.98
C SER A 241 -28.76 -1.11 1.62
N SER A 242 -28.48 -2.06 0.75
CA SER A 242 -29.07 -2.14 -0.59
C SER A 242 -29.47 -3.56 -0.97
N LYS A 243 -30.73 -3.72 -1.37
CA LYS A 243 -31.20 -4.87 -2.17
C LYS A 243 -30.67 -4.80 -3.63
N ILE A 244 -29.50 -4.28 -3.85
CA ILE A 244 -28.90 -4.12 -5.18
C ILE A 244 -27.81 -5.17 -5.34
N THR A 245 -28.04 -6.12 -6.22
CA THR A 245 -27.07 -7.12 -6.70
C THR A 245 -25.85 -6.40 -7.29
N PRO A 246 -24.62 -6.69 -6.85
CA PRO A 246 -23.44 -6.08 -7.45
C PRO A 246 -23.19 -6.65 -8.84
N SER A 247 -23.36 -5.85 -9.87
CA SER A 247 -22.89 -6.18 -11.23
C SER A 247 -21.39 -5.92 -11.39
N LEU A 248 -20.59 -6.23 -10.37
CA LEU A 248 -19.14 -6.00 -10.37
C LEU A 248 -18.33 -7.01 -11.18
N PHE A 249 -18.97 -8.11 -11.60
CA PHE A 249 -18.35 -9.06 -12.53
C PHE A 249 -19.20 -9.12 -13.80
N PRO A 250 -18.61 -8.94 -15.00
CA PRO A 250 -19.31 -9.28 -16.22
C PRO A 250 -19.75 -10.76 -16.12
N LYS A 251 -21.03 -11.02 -16.43
CA LYS A 251 -21.56 -12.39 -16.50
C LYS A 251 -20.54 -13.25 -17.23
N ARG A 252 -20.11 -14.35 -16.60
CA ARG A 252 -19.23 -15.34 -17.23
C ARG A 252 -19.81 -15.68 -18.60
N ALA A 253 -19.01 -15.49 -19.65
CA ALA A 253 -19.29 -16.15 -20.91
C ALA A 253 -19.34 -17.66 -20.65
N PRO A 254 -20.30 -18.40 -21.24
CA PRO A 254 -20.37 -19.85 -21.06
C PRO A 254 -19.01 -20.44 -21.45
N LEU A 255 -18.46 -21.28 -20.59
CA LEU A 255 -17.29 -22.10 -20.89
C LEU A 255 -17.61 -22.90 -22.14
N LEU A 256 -16.89 -22.63 -23.23
CA LEU A 256 -16.91 -23.48 -24.40
C LEU A 256 -16.49 -24.88 -23.92
N SER A 257 -17.39 -25.85 -24.12
CA SER A 257 -17.11 -27.27 -23.91
C SER A 257 -15.86 -27.66 -24.72
N PRO A 258 -14.92 -28.42 -24.15
CA PRO A 258 -13.79 -28.90 -24.94
C PRO A 258 -14.29 -29.77 -26.07
N SER A 259 -14.00 -29.40 -27.33
CA SER A 259 -14.22 -30.24 -28.47
C SER A 259 -13.33 -31.49 -28.32
N PRO A 260 -13.87 -32.70 -28.60
CA PRO A 260 -13.06 -33.91 -28.56
C PRO A 260 -12.04 -33.87 -29.69
N PHE A 261 -10.76 -34.00 -29.32
CA PHE A 261 -9.69 -34.21 -30.30
C PHE A 261 -9.96 -35.51 -31.12
N PRO A 262 -9.88 -35.48 -32.45
CA PRO A 262 -9.97 -36.72 -33.21
C PRO A 262 -8.66 -37.55 -32.97
N LEU A 263 -8.84 -38.73 -32.45
CA LEU A 263 -7.80 -39.76 -32.41
C LEU A 263 -7.32 -40.04 -33.85
N ARG A 264 -6.08 -39.75 -34.19
CA ARG A 264 -5.46 -40.23 -35.42
C ARG A 264 -5.35 -41.75 -35.34
N GLY A 265 -6.13 -42.44 -36.19
CA GLY A 265 -6.05 -43.85 -36.39
C GLY A 265 -4.67 -44.25 -36.94
N GLN A 266 -4.12 -45.30 -36.35
CA GLN A 266 -3.10 -46.10 -36.96
C GLN A 266 -3.66 -46.78 -38.18
N GLY A 267 -2.96 -46.70 -39.31
CA GLY A 267 -3.28 -47.43 -40.56
C GLY A 267 -2.00 -47.64 -41.32
N MET A 268 -1.51 -48.89 -41.24
CA MET A 268 -0.64 -49.65 -42.14
C MET A 268 0.49 -48.92 -42.91
#